data_6bb37f5f7b882dc2946b1a774853ae25
#
_entry.id   6bb37f5f7b882dc2946b1a774853ae25
#
_cell.length_a   1.000
_cell.length_b   1.000
_cell.length_c   1.000
_cell.angle_alpha   90.00
_cell.angle_beta   90.00
_cell.angle_gamma   90.00
#
_symmetry.space_group_name_H-M   'P 1'
#
loop_
_entity.id
_entity.type
_entity.pdbx_description
1 polymer ?
#
loop_
_entity_poly.entity_id
_entity_poly.type
_entity_poly.pdbx_seq_one_letter_code
_entity_poly.pdbx_strand_id
1 'polypeptide(L)'
;MASQVDICNLALTAIGHKTIVNIDEANEAARKCKVYYQQAVDATLRAYNWNCAMARATLAQESSTPAWGYSYQYPLPNDCLRVLQLERLDLKFKVEGRKLLTNESSANILYIKRIGAGEMDPLLVDAVAARLAAELAYALSNNRSLAELMLKVYEQKKLEAGCIDAQEGTPDEIEVDSWLNARL
;
A
#
# COMPACT_ATOMS: atom_id res chain seq x y z
N MET A 1 18.68 -0.96 6.20
CA MET A 1 17.62 -1.00 5.19
C MET A 1 17.41 -2.45 4.77
N ALA A 2 16.18 -2.94 4.77
CA ALA A 2 15.88 -4.30 4.37
C ALA A 2 15.98 -4.44 2.84
N SER A 3 16.43 -5.59 2.36
CA SER A 3 16.39 -5.95 0.95
C SER A 3 15.19 -6.85 0.65
N GLN A 4 14.87 -7.04 -0.62
CA GLN A 4 13.86 -8.01 -1.04
C GLN A 4 14.16 -9.42 -0.53
N VAL A 5 15.44 -9.83 -0.54
CA VAL A 5 15.89 -11.15 -0.07
C VAL A 5 15.70 -11.27 1.44
N ASP A 6 15.98 -10.21 2.20
CA ASP A 6 15.76 -10.22 3.67
C ASP A 6 14.29 -10.43 4.01
N ILE A 7 13.38 -9.74 3.33
CA ILE A 7 11.92 -9.91 3.53
C ILE A 7 11.48 -11.33 3.16
N CYS A 8 11.98 -11.87 2.03
CA CYS A 8 11.72 -13.25 1.65
C CYS A 8 12.23 -14.25 2.69
N ASN A 9 13.41 -14.02 3.25
CA ASN A 9 14.03 -14.89 4.26
C ASN A 9 13.30 -14.81 5.60
N LEU A 10 12.79 -13.62 6.01
CA LEU A 10 11.90 -13.50 7.15
C LEU A 10 10.63 -14.34 6.97
N ALA A 11 10.01 -14.25 5.79
CA ALA A 11 8.81 -15.02 5.48
C ALA A 11 9.07 -16.54 5.44
N LEU A 12 10.17 -16.97 4.81
CA LEU A 12 10.56 -18.38 4.74
C LEU A 12 10.87 -18.95 6.13
N THR A 13 11.57 -18.20 6.96
CA THR A 13 11.89 -18.59 8.34
C THR A 13 10.63 -18.73 9.18
N ALA A 14 9.66 -17.83 9.02
CA ALA A 14 8.38 -17.88 9.74
C ALA A 14 7.57 -19.15 9.48
N ILE A 15 7.73 -19.76 8.29
CA ILE A 15 7.08 -21.03 7.93
C ILE A 15 7.99 -22.26 8.11
N GLY A 16 9.18 -22.10 8.71
CA GLY A 16 10.14 -23.18 8.92
C GLY A 16 10.82 -23.70 7.67
N HIS A 17 10.90 -22.89 6.60
CA HIS A 17 11.56 -23.24 5.36
C HIS A 17 13.02 -22.73 5.30
N LYS A 18 13.83 -23.33 4.45
CA LYS A 18 15.22 -22.88 4.23
C LYS A 18 15.24 -21.50 3.57
N THR A 19 16.18 -20.66 4.00
CA THR A 19 16.43 -19.34 3.43
C THR A 19 17.09 -19.42 2.05
N ILE A 20 17.01 -18.33 1.29
CA ILE A 20 17.66 -18.15 -0.02
C ILE A 20 18.77 -17.10 0.07
N VAL A 21 19.78 -17.21 -0.75
CA VAL A 21 20.88 -16.22 -0.85
C VAL A 21 20.54 -15.17 -1.92
N ASN A 22 19.83 -15.60 -2.98
CA ASN A 22 19.42 -14.73 -4.07
C ASN A 22 18.02 -15.08 -4.55
N ILE A 23 17.25 -14.09 -4.98
CA ILE A 23 15.90 -14.26 -5.53
C ILE A 23 15.89 -15.05 -6.88
N ASP A 24 17.00 -15.06 -7.58
CA ASP A 24 17.17 -15.73 -8.87
C ASP A 24 17.75 -17.17 -8.75
N GLU A 25 17.86 -17.69 -7.53
CA GLU A 25 18.28 -19.08 -7.33
C GLU A 25 17.36 -20.07 -8.04
N ALA A 26 17.97 -21.14 -8.57
CA ALA A 26 17.24 -22.21 -9.26
C ALA A 26 16.56 -23.21 -8.29
N ASN A 27 15.98 -22.71 -7.17
CA ASN A 27 15.25 -23.51 -6.21
C ASN A 27 13.76 -23.11 -6.14
N GLU A 28 12.94 -23.96 -5.54
CA GLU A 28 11.48 -23.74 -5.48
C GLU A 28 11.12 -22.53 -4.60
N ALA A 29 11.79 -22.34 -3.47
CA ALA A 29 11.55 -21.25 -2.56
C ALA A 29 11.77 -19.89 -3.22
N ALA A 30 12.90 -19.70 -3.93
CA ALA A 30 13.20 -18.46 -4.65
C ALA A 30 12.16 -18.19 -5.74
N ARG A 31 11.78 -19.21 -6.53
CA ARG A 31 10.73 -19.07 -7.56
C ARG A 31 9.38 -18.64 -6.96
N LYS A 32 8.97 -19.23 -5.83
CA LYS A 32 7.71 -18.85 -5.15
C LYS A 32 7.82 -17.45 -4.56
N CYS A 33 8.93 -17.10 -3.91
CA CYS A 33 9.16 -15.73 -3.42
C CYS A 33 9.05 -14.72 -4.58
N LYS A 34 9.69 -14.98 -5.72
CA LYS A 34 9.63 -14.08 -6.88
C LYS A 34 8.20 -13.85 -7.39
N VAL A 35 7.34 -14.87 -7.34
CA VAL A 35 5.93 -14.76 -7.76
C VAL A 35 5.09 -13.98 -6.77
N TYR A 36 5.22 -14.25 -5.47
CA TYR A 36 4.30 -13.68 -4.47
C TYR A 36 4.78 -12.36 -3.86
N TYR A 37 6.07 -12.06 -3.91
CA TYR A 37 6.65 -10.89 -3.23
C TYR A 37 5.95 -9.58 -3.59
N GLN A 38 5.89 -9.25 -4.88
CA GLN A 38 5.34 -7.96 -5.31
C GLN A 38 3.84 -7.84 -4.98
N GLN A 39 3.11 -8.94 -5.06
CA GLN A 39 1.70 -8.96 -4.69
C GLN A 39 1.51 -8.74 -3.18
N ALA A 40 2.35 -9.36 -2.34
CA ALA A 40 2.30 -9.17 -0.89
C ALA A 40 2.63 -7.72 -0.51
N VAL A 41 3.65 -7.12 -1.14
CA VAL A 41 4.01 -5.71 -0.97
C VAL A 41 2.86 -4.79 -1.35
N ASP A 42 2.34 -4.91 -2.57
CA ASP A 42 1.27 -4.05 -3.09
C ASP A 42 0.00 -4.15 -2.24
N ALA A 43 -0.36 -5.37 -1.82
CA ALA A 43 -1.53 -5.61 -0.97
C ALA A 43 -1.37 -4.95 0.41
N THR A 44 -0.19 -5.07 1.03
CA THR A 44 0.09 -4.46 2.34
C THR A 44 0.14 -2.94 2.24
N LEU A 45 0.78 -2.38 1.22
CA LEU A 45 0.80 -0.93 0.98
C LEU A 45 -0.60 -0.35 0.76
N ARG A 46 -1.46 -1.05 0.02
CA ARG A 46 -2.85 -0.61 -0.19
C ARG A 46 -3.71 -0.68 1.07
N ALA A 47 -3.37 -1.54 2.02
CA ALA A 47 -4.21 -1.83 3.19
C ALA A 47 -4.25 -0.70 4.22
N TYR A 48 -3.25 0.17 4.24
CA TYR A 48 -3.12 1.26 5.21
C TYR A 48 -2.48 2.52 4.59
N ASN A 49 -2.51 3.64 5.31
CA ASN A 49 -1.93 4.93 4.88
C ASN A 49 -0.51 5.08 5.43
N TRP A 50 0.41 4.25 4.96
CA TRP A 50 1.80 4.25 5.42
C TRP A 50 2.51 5.56 5.10
N ASN A 51 3.05 6.26 6.11
CA ASN A 51 3.74 7.54 5.94
C ASN A 51 4.92 7.43 4.96
N CYS A 52 5.71 6.35 5.04
CA CYS A 52 6.82 6.09 4.13
C CYS A 52 6.39 5.87 2.66
N ALA A 53 5.13 5.52 2.42
CA ALA A 53 4.58 5.29 1.08
C ALA A 53 3.69 6.44 0.57
N MET A 54 3.49 7.48 1.36
CA MET A 54 2.73 8.66 0.92
C MET A 54 3.54 9.52 -0.05
N ALA A 55 2.88 9.99 -1.11
CA ALA A 55 3.46 10.92 -2.07
C ALA A 55 2.42 11.93 -2.54
N ARG A 56 2.88 13.10 -2.94
CA ARG A 56 2.07 14.15 -3.54
C ARG A 56 2.46 14.35 -5.00
N ALA A 57 1.47 14.55 -5.86
CA ALA A 57 1.71 14.82 -7.27
C ALA A 57 0.65 15.77 -7.83
N THR A 58 1.09 16.65 -8.74
CA THR A 58 0.20 17.41 -9.62
C THR A 58 0.01 16.59 -10.88
N LEU A 59 -1.24 16.30 -11.22
CA LEU A 59 -1.57 15.49 -12.39
C LEU A 59 -1.74 16.37 -13.63
N ALA A 60 -1.30 15.88 -14.78
CA ALA A 60 -1.56 16.51 -16.06
C ALA A 60 -2.96 16.14 -16.56
N GLN A 61 -3.74 17.14 -16.98
CA GLN A 61 -5.06 16.92 -17.55
C GLN A 61 -4.96 16.17 -18.88
N GLU A 62 -5.82 15.20 -19.09
CA GLU A 62 -5.98 14.53 -20.38
C GLU A 62 -6.87 15.39 -21.31
N SER A 63 -6.54 15.42 -22.62
CA SER A 63 -7.30 16.18 -23.60
C SER A 63 -8.74 15.67 -23.82
N SER A 64 -8.97 14.37 -23.58
CA SER A 64 -10.31 13.79 -23.64
C SER A 64 -11.03 13.98 -22.32
N THR A 65 -12.34 14.21 -22.40
CA THR A 65 -13.24 14.34 -21.22
C THR A 65 -13.98 13.03 -20.97
N PRO A 66 -14.40 12.77 -19.71
CA PRO A 66 -15.32 11.68 -19.42
C PRO A 66 -16.62 11.84 -20.21
N ALA A 67 -17.27 10.70 -20.54
CA ALA A 67 -18.52 10.74 -21.30
C ALA A 67 -19.68 11.41 -20.54
N TRP A 68 -19.65 11.35 -19.20
CA TRP A 68 -20.63 11.97 -18.32
C TRP A 68 -20.13 12.02 -16.87
N GLY A 69 -20.78 12.79 -16.01
CA GLY A 69 -20.59 12.79 -14.56
C GLY A 69 -19.49 13.71 -14.04
N TYR A 70 -18.36 13.83 -14.76
CA TYR A 70 -17.25 14.70 -14.40
C TYR A 70 -16.76 15.49 -15.62
N SER A 71 -16.18 16.67 -15.36
CA SER A 71 -15.70 17.59 -16.41
C SER A 71 -14.28 17.26 -16.88
N TYR A 72 -13.46 16.70 -16.02
CA TYR A 72 -12.03 16.46 -16.28
C TYR A 72 -11.58 15.08 -15.87
N GLN A 73 -10.57 14.58 -16.54
CA GLN A 73 -9.88 13.34 -16.18
C GLN A 73 -8.36 13.48 -16.22
N TYR A 74 -7.70 12.78 -15.33
CA TYR A 74 -6.26 12.85 -15.09
C TYR A 74 -5.68 11.46 -14.99
N PRO A 75 -4.67 11.07 -15.79
CA PRO A 75 -4.01 9.77 -15.63
C PRO A 75 -3.24 9.73 -14.30
N LEU A 76 -3.37 8.61 -13.58
CA LEU A 76 -2.63 8.40 -12.34
C LEU A 76 -1.19 7.99 -12.62
N PRO A 77 -0.23 8.37 -11.75
CA PRO A 77 1.16 7.90 -11.82
C PRO A 77 1.24 6.37 -11.87
N ASN A 78 2.25 5.84 -12.58
CA ASN A 78 2.41 4.39 -12.74
C ASN A 78 2.63 3.65 -11.42
N ASP A 79 3.26 4.31 -10.45
CA ASP A 79 3.51 3.82 -9.10
C ASP A 79 2.33 4.01 -8.13
N CYS A 80 1.27 4.69 -8.56
CA CYS A 80 0.10 4.92 -7.72
C CYS A 80 -0.65 3.62 -7.45
N LEU A 81 -0.71 3.24 -6.18
CA LEU A 81 -1.51 2.10 -5.70
C LEU A 81 -2.91 2.52 -5.25
N ARG A 82 -3.03 3.69 -4.61
CA ARG A 82 -4.32 4.20 -4.11
C ARG A 82 -4.26 5.71 -3.95
N VAL A 83 -5.23 6.42 -4.49
CA VAL A 83 -5.45 7.86 -4.20
C VAL A 83 -6.12 7.97 -2.84
N LEU A 84 -5.63 8.87 -2.00
CA LEU A 84 -6.18 9.15 -0.68
C LEU A 84 -7.13 10.34 -0.73
N GLN A 85 -6.66 11.46 -1.27
CA GLN A 85 -7.43 12.71 -1.34
C GLN A 85 -6.89 13.63 -2.44
N LEU A 86 -7.67 14.63 -2.80
CA LEU A 86 -7.23 15.81 -3.51
C LEU A 86 -6.59 16.82 -2.53
N GLU A 87 -6.04 17.91 -3.04
CA GLU A 87 -5.45 19.00 -2.26
C GLU A 87 -6.37 19.50 -1.12
N ARG A 88 -7.68 19.52 -1.37
CA ARG A 88 -8.69 19.88 -0.39
C ARG A 88 -9.65 18.70 -0.16
N LEU A 89 -10.02 18.47 1.09
CA LEU A 89 -10.88 17.35 1.51
C LEU A 89 -12.32 17.45 1.00
N ASP A 90 -12.81 18.67 0.72
CA ASP A 90 -14.16 18.93 0.23
C ASP A 90 -14.34 18.61 -1.27
N LEU A 91 -13.25 18.43 -2.01
CA LEU A 91 -13.28 18.17 -3.44
C LEU A 91 -13.69 16.71 -3.73
N LYS A 92 -14.64 16.55 -4.63
CA LYS A 92 -15.13 15.24 -5.04
C LYS A 92 -14.30 14.68 -6.19
N PHE A 93 -13.93 13.43 -6.06
CA PHE A 93 -13.27 12.70 -7.13
C PHE A 93 -13.72 11.23 -7.18
N LYS A 94 -13.45 10.58 -8.31
CA LYS A 94 -13.61 9.14 -8.50
C LYS A 94 -12.41 8.58 -9.27
N VAL A 95 -12.01 7.36 -8.95
CA VAL A 95 -10.94 6.69 -9.69
C VAL A 95 -11.56 5.59 -10.52
N GLU A 96 -11.38 5.69 -11.84
CA GLU A 96 -11.86 4.71 -12.82
C GLU A 96 -10.77 4.44 -13.86
N GLY A 97 -10.47 3.17 -14.17
CA GLY A 97 -9.54 2.79 -15.22
C GLY A 97 -8.16 3.44 -15.10
N ARG A 98 -7.61 3.57 -13.89
CA ARG A 98 -6.35 4.28 -13.57
C ARG A 98 -6.38 5.78 -13.92
N LYS A 99 -7.55 6.39 -13.97
CA LYS A 99 -7.73 7.83 -14.12
C LYS A 99 -8.48 8.37 -12.92
N LEU A 100 -8.12 9.57 -12.51
CA LEU A 100 -8.87 10.36 -11.53
C LEU A 100 -9.84 11.25 -12.29
N LEU A 101 -11.11 11.16 -11.95
CA LEU A 101 -12.20 11.98 -12.49
C LEU A 101 -12.61 13.02 -11.46
N THR A 102 -12.70 14.28 -11.86
CA THR A 102 -13.12 15.39 -10.99
C THR A 102 -13.71 16.54 -11.81
N ASN A 103 -14.33 17.51 -11.14
CA ASN A 103 -14.80 18.75 -11.76
C ASN A 103 -13.79 19.91 -11.64
N GLU A 104 -12.65 19.64 -11.01
CA GLU A 104 -11.60 20.64 -10.83
C GLU A 104 -10.69 20.70 -12.06
N SER A 105 -10.33 21.91 -12.49
CA SER A 105 -9.45 22.17 -13.63
C SER A 105 -7.96 21.88 -13.34
N SER A 106 -7.61 21.62 -12.09
CA SER A 106 -6.29 21.15 -11.64
C SER A 106 -6.46 20.03 -10.63
N ALA A 107 -5.57 19.03 -10.64
CA ALA A 107 -5.64 17.90 -9.74
C ALA A 107 -4.30 17.69 -9.03
N ASN A 108 -4.21 18.16 -7.79
CA ASN A 108 -3.14 17.83 -6.86
C ASN A 108 -3.63 16.70 -5.95
N ILE A 109 -2.89 15.58 -5.93
CA ILE A 109 -3.29 14.39 -5.18
C ILE A 109 -2.30 14.04 -4.08
N LEU A 110 -2.82 13.48 -2.99
CA LEU A 110 -2.10 12.67 -2.03
C LEU A 110 -2.43 11.20 -2.34
N TYR A 111 -1.42 10.36 -2.46
CA TYR A 111 -1.61 8.97 -2.82
C TYR A 111 -0.58 8.04 -2.18
N ILE A 112 -0.90 6.75 -2.10
CA ILE A 112 0.05 5.70 -1.73
C ILE A 112 0.80 5.27 -2.99
N LYS A 113 2.11 5.48 -2.99
CA LYS A 113 3.00 5.01 -4.05
C LYS A 113 3.55 3.61 -3.75
N ARG A 114 3.91 2.87 -4.77
CA ARG A 114 4.72 1.65 -4.63
C ARG A 114 6.14 2.05 -4.27
N ILE A 115 6.66 1.50 -3.17
CA ILE A 115 8.02 1.73 -2.68
C ILE A 115 8.83 0.44 -2.70
N GLY A 116 10.16 0.58 -2.75
CA GLY A 116 11.10 -0.52 -2.63
C GLY A 116 11.32 -0.97 -1.18
N ALA A 117 11.87 -2.16 -1.00
CA ALA A 117 12.15 -2.72 0.34
C ALA A 117 12.99 -1.79 1.23
N GLY A 118 13.94 -1.06 0.63
CA GLY A 118 14.82 -0.14 1.35
C GLY A 118 14.15 1.15 1.84
N GLU A 119 12.96 1.48 1.35
CA GLU A 119 12.20 2.66 1.76
C GLU A 119 11.15 2.34 2.84
N MET A 120 10.94 1.06 3.15
CA MET A 120 9.92 0.62 4.10
C MET A 120 10.37 0.84 5.54
N ASP A 121 9.43 1.27 6.39
CA ASP A 121 9.59 1.24 7.84
C ASP A 121 9.83 -0.20 8.34
N PRO A 122 10.62 -0.41 9.43
CA PRO A 122 10.88 -1.74 9.97
C PRO A 122 9.63 -2.55 10.34
N LEU A 123 8.61 -1.93 10.89
CA LEU A 123 7.34 -2.60 11.24
C LEU A 123 6.52 -2.96 10.00
N LEU A 124 6.57 -2.12 8.97
CA LEU A 124 6.00 -2.43 7.67
C LEU A 124 6.71 -3.61 7.01
N VAL A 125 8.04 -3.69 7.10
CA VAL A 125 8.83 -4.86 6.63
C VAL A 125 8.33 -6.14 7.29
N ASP A 126 8.11 -6.12 8.59
CA ASP A 126 7.59 -7.25 9.35
C ASP A 126 6.16 -7.64 8.92
N ALA A 127 5.31 -6.66 8.66
CA ALA A 127 3.95 -6.91 8.16
C ALA A 127 3.98 -7.51 6.74
N VAL A 128 4.82 -7.00 5.84
CA VAL A 128 5.00 -7.55 4.49
C VAL A 128 5.54 -8.98 4.56
N ALA A 129 6.52 -9.25 5.41
CA ALA A 129 7.07 -10.58 5.59
C ALA A 129 6.01 -11.57 6.10
N ALA A 130 5.16 -11.18 7.04
CA ALA A 130 4.06 -12.00 7.53
C ALA A 130 3.00 -12.26 6.45
N ARG A 131 2.67 -11.26 5.61
CA ARG A 131 1.78 -11.42 4.47
C ARG A 131 2.35 -12.41 3.46
N LEU A 132 3.63 -12.27 3.12
CA LEU A 132 4.32 -13.16 2.21
C LEU A 132 4.39 -14.58 2.79
N ALA A 133 4.64 -14.74 4.10
CA ALA A 133 4.64 -16.03 4.78
C ALA A 133 3.29 -16.75 4.66
N ALA A 134 2.17 -16.03 4.74
CA ALA A 134 0.84 -16.61 4.56
C ALA A 134 0.64 -17.20 3.16
N GLU A 135 1.10 -16.49 2.12
CA GLU A 135 1.03 -16.98 0.73
C GLU A 135 1.98 -18.17 0.50
N LEU A 136 3.20 -18.10 1.05
CA LEU A 136 4.22 -19.14 0.91
C LEU A 136 3.89 -20.41 1.70
N ALA A 137 3.22 -20.29 2.86
CA ALA A 137 2.88 -21.44 3.71
C ALA A 137 2.09 -22.50 2.95
N TYR A 138 1.07 -22.11 2.19
CA TYR A 138 0.35 -23.06 1.37
C TYR A 138 1.14 -23.51 0.15
N ALA A 139 1.84 -22.59 -0.52
CA ALA A 139 2.54 -22.85 -1.76
C ALA A 139 3.78 -23.77 -1.61
N LEU A 140 4.42 -23.81 -0.42
CA LEU A 140 5.64 -24.59 -0.16
C LEU A 140 5.41 -25.81 0.72
N SER A 141 4.53 -25.71 1.73
CA SER A 141 4.32 -26.80 2.70
C SER A 141 2.96 -27.50 2.56
N ASN A 142 2.10 -27.03 1.66
CA ASN A 142 0.73 -27.51 1.46
C ASN A 142 -0.09 -27.56 2.77
N ASN A 143 0.27 -26.68 3.74
CA ASN A 143 -0.30 -26.64 5.07
C ASN A 143 -1.26 -25.44 5.20
N ARG A 144 -2.56 -25.72 5.11
CA ARG A 144 -3.60 -24.70 5.20
C ARG A 144 -3.69 -24.06 6.58
N SER A 145 -3.52 -24.84 7.64
CA SER A 145 -3.59 -24.32 9.03
C SER A 145 -2.45 -23.33 9.30
N LEU A 146 -1.24 -23.59 8.75
CA LEU A 146 -0.12 -22.68 8.84
C LEU A 146 -0.39 -21.39 8.07
N ALA A 147 -0.97 -21.48 6.88
CA ALA A 147 -1.34 -20.29 6.11
C ALA A 147 -2.38 -19.41 6.85
N GLU A 148 -3.40 -20.03 7.46
CA GLU A 148 -4.39 -19.33 8.28
C GLU A 148 -3.76 -18.69 9.53
N LEU A 149 -2.80 -19.35 10.18
CA LEU A 149 -2.04 -18.80 11.30
C LEU A 149 -1.22 -17.59 10.88
N MET A 150 -0.48 -17.69 9.77
CA MET A 150 0.34 -16.58 9.25
C MET A 150 -0.52 -15.38 8.82
N LEU A 151 -1.72 -15.63 8.31
CA LEU A 151 -2.65 -14.54 7.99
C LEU A 151 -3.10 -13.79 9.26
N LYS A 152 -3.34 -14.49 10.36
CA LYS A 152 -3.66 -13.85 11.66
C LYS A 152 -2.46 -13.05 12.19
N VAL A 153 -1.25 -13.58 12.06
CA VAL A 153 -0.01 -12.86 12.43
C VAL A 153 0.14 -11.59 11.59
N TYR A 154 -0.13 -11.68 10.29
CA TYR A 154 -0.14 -10.51 9.41
C TYR A 154 -1.11 -9.43 9.88
N GLU A 155 -2.36 -9.79 10.19
CA GLU A 155 -3.36 -8.82 10.67
C GLU A 155 -2.92 -8.13 11.97
N GLN A 156 -2.31 -8.87 12.90
CA GLN A 156 -1.77 -8.31 14.15
C GLN A 156 -0.62 -7.34 13.87
N LYS A 157 0.37 -7.75 13.08
CA LYS A 157 1.53 -6.91 12.73
C LYS A 157 1.13 -5.67 11.94
N LYS A 158 0.17 -5.79 11.02
CA LYS A 158 -0.37 -4.66 10.28
C LYS A 158 -1.04 -3.63 11.19
N LEU A 159 -1.81 -4.09 12.19
CA LEU A 159 -2.44 -3.18 13.16
C LEU A 159 -1.40 -2.50 14.04
N GLU A 160 -0.43 -3.24 14.56
CA GLU A 160 0.66 -2.69 15.37
C GLU A 160 1.45 -1.63 14.60
N ALA A 161 1.92 -1.97 13.41
CA ALA A 161 2.66 -1.06 12.55
C ALA A 161 1.84 0.20 12.21
N GLY A 162 0.56 0.03 11.86
CA GLY A 162 -0.33 1.14 11.53
C GLY A 162 -0.61 2.06 12.71
N CYS A 163 -0.75 1.52 13.92
CA CYS A 163 -0.93 2.35 15.12
C CYS A 163 0.30 3.23 15.41
N ILE A 164 1.51 2.70 15.19
CA ILE A 164 2.76 3.45 15.41
C ILE A 164 2.95 4.49 14.30
N ASP A 165 2.78 4.09 13.04
CA ASP A 165 2.88 4.97 11.87
C ASP A 165 1.92 6.17 11.97
N ALA A 166 0.71 5.97 12.51
CA ALA A 166 -0.28 7.04 12.73
C ALA A 166 0.14 8.06 13.79
N GLN A 167 1.10 7.74 14.68
CA GLN A 167 1.60 8.65 15.71
C GLN A 167 2.74 9.54 15.21
N GLU A 168 3.27 9.32 14.02
CA GLU A 168 4.35 10.10 13.44
C GLU A 168 3.89 11.42 12.81
N GLY A 169 2.59 11.72 12.85
CA GLY A 169 2.01 12.95 12.31
C GLY A 169 1.14 13.69 13.33
N THR A 170 1.03 15.02 13.18
CA THR A 170 -0.02 15.79 13.86
C THR A 170 -1.35 15.47 13.18
N PRO A 171 -2.42 15.13 13.91
CA PRO A 171 -3.75 14.93 13.32
C PRO A 171 -4.19 16.18 12.56
N ASP A 172 -4.81 16.01 11.40
CA ASP A 172 -5.44 17.11 10.68
C ASP A 172 -6.53 17.71 11.58
N GLU A 173 -6.47 19.03 11.80
CA GLU A 173 -7.52 19.73 12.54
C GLU A 173 -8.82 19.66 11.74
N ILE A 174 -9.87 19.15 12.36
CA ILE A 174 -11.21 19.23 11.79
C ILE A 174 -11.67 20.67 11.97
N GLU A 175 -11.61 21.48 10.92
CA GLU A 175 -12.22 22.82 10.93
C GLU A 175 -13.75 22.67 11.07
N VAL A 176 -14.24 22.83 12.28
CA VAL A 176 -15.68 22.80 12.63
C VAL A 176 -16.28 24.18 12.37
N ASP A 177 -16.04 24.75 11.19
CA ASP A 177 -16.46 26.12 10.90
C ASP A 177 -17.96 26.28 10.57
N SER A 178 -18.61 25.29 10.01
CA SER A 178 -19.98 25.47 9.51
C SER A 178 -21.06 25.52 10.60
N TRP A 179 -20.85 24.87 11.76
CA TRP A 179 -21.82 24.83 12.86
C TRP A 179 -21.67 25.97 13.86
N LEU A 180 -20.46 26.46 14.08
CA LEU A 180 -20.19 27.59 14.96
C LEU A 180 -20.58 28.91 14.28
N ASN A 181 -20.28 29.07 13.00
CA ASN A 181 -20.62 30.27 12.22
C ASN A 181 -22.14 30.40 11.93
N ALA A 182 -22.92 29.32 12.01
CA ALA A 182 -24.38 29.37 11.88
C ALA A 182 -25.08 29.86 13.15
N ARG A 183 -24.37 30.10 14.25
CA ARG A 183 -24.91 30.59 15.55
C ARG A 183 -24.47 31.99 15.93
N LEU A 184 -23.64 32.63 15.12
CA LEU A 184 -23.25 34.04 15.21
C LEU A 184 -24.02 34.86 14.17
#